data_8d0cf7d3686d536c6cdc0573d1b57604
#
_entry.id   8d0cf7d3686d536c6cdc0573d1b57604
#
_cell.length_a   1.000
_cell.length_b   1.000
_cell.length_c   1.000
_cell.angle_alpha   90.00
_cell.angle_beta   90.00
_cell.angle_gamma   90.00
#
_symmetry.space_group_name_H-M   'P 1'
#
loop_
_entity.id
_entity.type
_entity.pdbx_description
1 polymer ?
#
loop_
_entity_poly.entity_id
_entity_poly.type
_entity_poly.pdbx_seq_one_letter_code
_entity_poly.pdbx_strand_id
1 'polypeptide(L)'
;MIEWSKLIKGTLIKRYKRFKADVKLSNGHIVTAHCPNTGSMKSCSDPQRTVYLSKHNRPDRKLKYTWELIEMPTSLVGVNTGIPNKLVKKSIENRLIKELSDFEKIRSEVKYGENSRIDILLENKNVKTFIEVKNCTLLEKGICYFPDAVTSRGLKHLQELQREVHQGNRAVMFYLIQRMDATRFEPASHIDPVYSEELKKAYENGVEILAYDVNIDTKRIAINRSIPFKL
;
A
#
# COMPACT_ATOMS: atom_id res chain seq x y z
N MET A 1 2.13 1.24 14.37
CA MET A 1 1.51 -0.08 14.48
C MET A 1 -0.01 0.03 14.42
N ILE A 2 -0.68 -0.86 13.70
CA ILE A 2 -2.14 -1.02 13.64
C ILE A 2 -2.47 -2.42 14.11
N GLU A 3 -3.42 -2.54 15.04
CA GLU A 3 -3.94 -3.83 15.49
C GLU A 3 -5.15 -4.22 14.65
N TRP A 4 -5.23 -5.50 14.32
CA TRP A 4 -6.42 -6.02 13.64
C TRP A 4 -7.55 -6.18 14.67
N SER A 5 -8.80 -5.92 14.25
CA SER A 5 -9.93 -6.51 14.94
C SER A 5 -9.81 -8.04 14.87
N LYS A 6 -10.52 -8.79 15.72
CA LYS A 6 -10.48 -10.26 15.71
C LYS A 6 -10.66 -10.79 14.28
N LEU A 7 -9.61 -11.39 13.74
CA LEU A 7 -9.61 -11.96 12.40
C LEU A 7 -10.20 -13.36 12.41
N ILE A 8 -10.93 -13.67 11.34
CA ILE A 8 -11.56 -14.98 11.11
C ILE A 8 -10.78 -15.67 10.00
N LYS A 9 -10.24 -16.85 10.31
CA LYS A 9 -9.51 -17.69 9.37
C LYS A 9 -10.47 -18.39 8.41
N GLY A 10 -10.07 -18.48 7.13
CA GLY A 10 -10.79 -19.23 6.10
C GLY A 10 -9.86 -19.64 4.97
N THR A 11 -10.42 -20.33 3.98
CA THR A 11 -9.72 -20.76 2.75
C THR A 11 -10.28 -20.00 1.57
N LEU A 12 -9.43 -19.35 0.78
CA LEU A 12 -9.83 -18.66 -0.42
C LEU A 12 -10.34 -19.65 -1.46
N ILE A 13 -11.56 -19.47 -1.93
CA ILE A 13 -12.10 -20.25 -3.04
C ILE A 13 -11.74 -19.57 -4.35
N LYS A 14 -12.12 -18.30 -4.49
CA LYS A 14 -11.82 -17.46 -5.67
C LYS A 14 -11.97 -15.98 -5.39
N ARG A 15 -11.21 -15.16 -6.09
CA ARG A 15 -11.41 -13.71 -6.22
C ARG A 15 -12.08 -13.40 -7.55
N TYR A 16 -13.04 -12.48 -7.58
CA TYR A 16 -13.76 -12.11 -8.81
C TYR A 16 -14.30 -10.67 -8.75
N LYS A 17 -14.63 -10.13 -9.91
CA LYS A 17 -15.09 -8.74 -10.06
C LYS A 17 -14.18 -7.71 -9.38
N ARG A 18 -12.87 -8.01 -9.24
CA ARG A 18 -11.83 -7.23 -8.56
C ARG A 18 -12.04 -7.01 -7.07
N PHE A 19 -13.25 -6.84 -6.58
CA PHE A 19 -13.58 -6.43 -5.21
C PHE A 19 -14.33 -7.49 -4.38
N LYS A 20 -14.46 -8.73 -4.86
CA LYS A 20 -15.13 -9.83 -4.16
C LYS A 20 -14.21 -11.04 -4.03
N ALA A 21 -14.31 -11.74 -2.90
CA ALA A 21 -13.65 -13.00 -2.66
C ALA A 21 -14.61 -13.96 -1.96
N ASP A 22 -14.78 -15.17 -2.51
CA ASP A 22 -15.51 -16.25 -1.83
C ASP A 22 -14.52 -17.05 -0.96
N VAL A 23 -14.87 -17.21 0.29
CA VAL A 23 -14.02 -17.80 1.33
C VAL A 23 -14.81 -18.87 2.09
N LYS A 24 -14.25 -20.06 2.22
CA LYS A 24 -14.78 -21.14 3.08
C LYS A 24 -14.23 -20.96 4.48
N LEU A 25 -15.11 -20.74 5.45
CA LEU A 25 -14.77 -20.62 6.86
C LEU A 25 -14.53 -22.01 7.50
N SER A 26 -13.91 -22.04 8.68
CA SER A 26 -13.61 -23.29 9.43
C SER A 26 -14.85 -24.12 9.76
N ASN A 27 -16.03 -23.49 9.90
CA ASN A 27 -17.30 -24.16 10.12
C ASN A 27 -17.96 -24.69 8.82
N GLY A 28 -17.28 -24.63 7.68
CA GLY A 28 -17.76 -25.08 6.39
C GLY A 28 -18.61 -24.09 5.61
N HIS A 29 -19.07 -22.99 6.21
CA HIS A 29 -19.88 -21.99 5.53
C HIS A 29 -19.02 -21.20 4.52
N ILE A 30 -19.63 -20.91 3.36
CA ILE A 30 -19.02 -20.05 2.35
C ILE A 30 -19.57 -18.63 2.52
N VAL A 31 -18.67 -17.66 2.61
CA VAL A 31 -19.01 -16.24 2.70
C VAL A 31 -18.38 -15.47 1.55
N THR A 32 -19.04 -14.42 1.08
CA THR A 32 -18.44 -13.46 0.17
C THR A 32 -17.86 -12.29 0.97
N ALA A 33 -16.55 -12.08 0.89
CA ALA A 33 -15.84 -10.98 1.51
C ALA A 33 -15.61 -9.84 0.49
N HIS A 34 -15.58 -8.61 0.99
CA HIS A 34 -15.07 -7.47 0.22
C HIS A 34 -13.55 -7.58 0.11
N CYS A 35 -13.02 -7.53 -1.10
CA CYS A 35 -11.60 -7.38 -1.39
C CYS A 35 -11.33 -5.89 -1.67
N PRO A 36 -10.69 -5.14 -0.77
CA PRO A 36 -10.46 -3.71 -0.98
C PRO A 36 -9.36 -3.41 -1.99
N ASN A 37 -8.56 -4.41 -2.37
CA ASN A 37 -7.54 -4.28 -3.41
C ASN A 37 -8.16 -4.51 -4.79
N THR A 38 -8.13 -3.48 -5.64
CA THR A 38 -8.62 -3.54 -7.02
C THR A 38 -7.50 -3.82 -8.06
N GLY A 39 -6.25 -3.93 -7.63
CA GLY A 39 -5.10 -4.30 -8.46
C GLY A 39 -5.17 -5.75 -8.95
N SER A 40 -4.14 -6.18 -9.67
CA SER A 40 -4.10 -7.55 -10.24
C SER A 40 -4.01 -8.64 -9.17
N MET A 41 -3.30 -8.36 -8.07
CA MET A 41 -3.04 -9.30 -6.97
C MET A 41 -2.41 -10.64 -7.44
N LYS A 42 -1.68 -10.65 -8.55
CA LYS A 42 -1.12 -11.88 -9.16
C LYS A 42 -0.30 -12.73 -8.20
N SER A 43 0.43 -12.12 -7.26
CA SER A 43 1.27 -12.84 -6.29
C SER A 43 0.65 -12.99 -4.90
N CYS A 44 -0.65 -12.70 -4.73
CA CYS A 44 -1.34 -12.78 -3.43
C CYS A 44 -2.85 -13.06 -3.54
N SER A 45 -3.26 -13.89 -4.51
CA SER A 45 -4.67 -14.29 -4.67
C SER A 45 -4.88 -15.74 -5.10
N ASP A 46 -3.90 -16.60 -4.83
CA ASP A 46 -3.99 -18.02 -5.19
C ASP A 46 -5.16 -18.69 -4.46
N PRO A 47 -6.04 -19.43 -5.16
CA PRO A 47 -7.07 -20.25 -4.53
C PRO A 47 -6.46 -21.28 -3.57
N GLN A 48 -7.27 -21.77 -2.63
CA GLN A 48 -6.92 -22.73 -1.58
C GLN A 48 -5.89 -22.23 -0.54
N ARG A 49 -5.44 -20.97 -0.63
CA ARG A 49 -4.63 -20.36 0.42
C ARG A 49 -5.46 -19.95 1.63
N THR A 50 -4.82 -19.98 2.79
CA THR A 50 -5.38 -19.42 4.01
C THR A 50 -5.54 -17.91 3.89
N VAL A 51 -6.70 -17.41 4.26
CA VAL A 51 -7.00 -15.97 4.31
C VAL A 51 -7.57 -15.59 5.66
N TYR A 52 -7.45 -14.31 6.00
CA TYR A 52 -7.98 -13.77 7.25
C TYR A 52 -8.91 -12.60 6.93
N LEU A 53 -10.09 -12.66 7.52
CA LEU A 53 -11.19 -11.73 7.29
C LEU A 53 -11.48 -10.94 8.57
N SER A 54 -11.71 -9.65 8.47
CA SER A 54 -12.40 -8.89 9.52
C SER A 54 -13.90 -8.96 9.31
N LYS A 55 -14.67 -8.99 10.41
CA LYS A 55 -16.14 -8.97 10.38
C LYS A 55 -16.66 -7.61 10.82
N HIS A 56 -17.63 -7.11 10.11
CA HIS A 56 -18.29 -5.83 10.38
C HIS A 56 -19.75 -6.04 10.72
N ASN A 57 -20.21 -5.45 11.81
CA ASN A 57 -21.60 -5.59 12.28
C ASN A 57 -22.50 -4.43 11.84
N ARG A 58 -22.03 -3.57 10.91
CA ARG A 58 -22.81 -2.44 10.39
C ARG A 58 -23.97 -2.93 9.53
N PRO A 59 -25.23 -2.52 9.83
CA PRO A 59 -26.44 -3.01 9.12
C PRO A 59 -26.46 -2.58 7.62
N ASP A 60 -25.96 -1.40 7.33
CA ASP A 60 -25.90 -0.79 5.98
C ASP A 60 -24.91 -1.47 5.03
N ARG A 61 -24.05 -2.34 5.55
CA ARG A 61 -22.98 -2.96 4.79
C ARG A 61 -23.45 -4.26 4.12
N LYS A 62 -23.47 -4.29 2.77
CA LYS A 62 -23.86 -5.47 1.97
C LYS A 62 -22.93 -6.68 2.21
N LEU A 63 -21.60 -6.46 2.30
CA LEU A 63 -20.61 -7.50 2.56
C LEU A 63 -20.09 -7.36 3.99
N LYS A 64 -20.47 -8.29 4.86
CA LYS A 64 -20.12 -8.26 6.29
C LYS A 64 -18.66 -8.58 6.59
N TYR A 65 -17.91 -9.10 5.61
CA TYR A 65 -16.51 -9.48 5.76
C TYR A 65 -15.63 -8.62 4.85
N THR A 66 -14.41 -8.32 5.33
CA THR A 66 -13.33 -7.73 4.53
C THR A 66 -12.15 -8.67 4.55
N TRP A 67 -11.55 -8.90 3.40
CA TRP A 67 -10.31 -9.65 3.27
C TRP A 67 -9.12 -8.76 3.66
N GLU A 68 -8.43 -9.15 4.74
CA GLU A 68 -7.31 -8.39 5.30
C GLU A 68 -5.96 -8.99 4.90
N LEU A 69 -5.80 -10.31 5.06
CA LEU A 69 -4.52 -11.00 4.90
C LEU A 69 -4.66 -12.29 4.09
N ILE A 70 -3.57 -12.71 3.46
CA ILE A 70 -3.40 -14.03 2.83
C ILE A 70 -2.06 -14.65 3.23
N GLU A 71 -2.03 -15.95 3.53
CA GLU A 71 -0.79 -16.71 3.71
C GLU A 71 -0.25 -17.15 2.34
N MET A 72 0.90 -16.61 1.96
CA MET A 72 1.68 -17.08 0.81
C MET A 72 2.84 -17.96 1.31
N PRO A 73 3.51 -18.75 0.47
CA PRO A 73 4.54 -19.70 0.90
C PRO A 73 5.66 -19.09 1.74
N THR A 74 6.02 -17.85 1.48
CA THR A 74 7.18 -17.16 2.07
C THR A 74 6.80 -16.01 3.00
N SER A 75 5.53 -15.59 3.00
CA SER A 75 5.08 -14.44 3.81
C SER A 75 3.59 -14.44 4.06
N LEU A 76 3.17 -13.86 5.17
CA LEU A 76 1.84 -13.30 5.32
C LEU A 76 1.80 -11.97 4.56
N VAL A 77 0.76 -11.75 3.74
CA VAL A 77 0.62 -10.57 2.88
C VAL A 77 -0.63 -9.79 3.24
N GLY A 78 -0.48 -8.50 3.48
CA GLY A 78 -1.59 -7.56 3.67
C GLY A 78 -2.22 -7.18 2.33
N VAL A 79 -3.51 -7.47 2.16
CA VAL A 79 -4.21 -7.18 0.91
C VAL A 79 -5.14 -5.97 0.99
N ASN A 80 -5.42 -5.48 2.20
CA ASN A 80 -6.28 -4.32 2.41
C ASN A 80 -5.55 -3.01 2.08
N THR A 81 -5.91 -2.39 0.96
CA THR A 81 -5.34 -1.11 0.49
C THR A 81 -5.76 0.11 1.32
N GLY A 82 -6.67 -0.04 2.28
CA GLY A 82 -6.99 1.01 3.25
C GLY A 82 -6.03 1.09 4.44
N ILE A 83 -5.08 0.15 4.55
CA ILE A 83 -4.09 0.12 5.64
C ILE A 83 -2.87 1.01 5.38
N PRO A 84 -2.27 1.05 4.16
CA PRO A 84 -1.03 1.77 3.90
C PRO A 84 -1.02 3.22 4.40
N ASN A 85 -1.95 4.05 3.95
CA ASN A 85 -1.99 5.47 4.33
C ASN A 85 -2.10 5.66 5.85
N LYS A 86 -2.90 4.84 6.52
CA LYS A 86 -3.06 4.87 7.99
C LYS A 86 -1.79 4.44 8.70
N LEU A 87 -1.14 3.38 8.23
CA LEU A 87 0.08 2.85 8.84
C LEU A 87 1.24 3.83 8.67
N VAL A 88 1.45 4.34 7.46
CA VAL A 88 2.51 5.31 7.16
C VAL A 88 2.29 6.58 7.99
N LYS A 89 1.08 7.16 7.98
CA LYS A 89 0.77 8.33 8.80
C LYS A 89 1.07 8.10 10.28
N LYS A 90 0.55 7.01 10.86
CA LYS A 90 0.78 6.68 12.28
C LYS A 90 2.27 6.45 12.58
N SER A 91 3.03 5.92 11.63
CA SER A 91 4.47 5.71 11.79
C SER A 91 5.25 7.03 11.73
N ILE A 92 4.84 7.97 10.89
CA ILE A 92 5.40 9.33 10.87
C ILE A 92 5.08 10.06 12.18
N GLU A 93 3.83 10.04 12.63
CA GLU A 93 3.41 10.64 13.93
C GLU A 93 4.24 10.12 15.12
N ASN A 94 4.63 8.84 15.07
CA ASN A 94 5.48 8.22 16.10
C ASN A 94 6.98 8.31 15.79
N ARG A 95 7.41 9.11 14.81
CA ARG A 95 8.82 9.34 14.45
C ARG A 95 9.59 8.05 14.07
N LEU A 96 8.89 7.02 13.56
CA LEU A 96 9.49 5.73 13.20
C LEU A 96 10.12 5.74 11.80
N ILE A 97 9.78 6.71 10.95
CA ILE A 97 10.37 6.92 9.63
C ILE A 97 11.27 8.14 9.75
N LYS A 98 12.58 7.89 9.85
CA LYS A 98 13.59 8.92 10.16
C LYS A 98 13.60 10.06 9.14
N GLU A 99 13.47 9.72 7.86
CA GLU A 99 13.47 10.66 6.74
C GLU A 99 12.28 11.63 6.76
N LEU A 100 11.22 11.27 7.51
CA LEU A 100 9.98 12.03 7.63
C LEU A 100 9.71 12.49 9.07
N SER A 101 10.75 12.56 9.91
CA SER A 101 10.60 12.89 11.32
C SER A 101 10.57 14.41 11.61
N ASP A 102 10.99 15.26 10.67
CA ASP A 102 11.05 16.71 10.83
C ASP A 102 9.76 17.38 10.31
N PHE A 103 8.79 17.57 11.22
CA PHE A 103 7.54 18.27 10.96
C PHE A 103 6.91 18.82 12.25
N GLU A 104 6.14 19.89 12.11
CA GLU A 104 5.32 20.49 13.16
C GLU A 104 3.86 20.07 13.04
N LYS A 105 3.37 19.89 11.81
CA LYS A 105 1.98 19.52 11.51
C LYS A 105 1.88 18.43 10.46
N ILE A 106 0.94 17.50 10.66
CA ILE A 106 0.62 16.44 9.72
C ILE A 106 -0.86 16.48 9.34
N ARG A 107 -1.17 16.41 8.04
CA ARG A 107 -2.54 16.37 7.51
C ARG A 107 -2.67 15.24 6.49
N SER A 108 -3.89 14.75 6.29
CA SER A 108 -4.20 13.71 5.29
C SER A 108 -5.19 14.22 4.27
N GLU A 109 -5.16 13.66 3.07
CA GLU A 109 -6.14 13.90 2.00
C GLU A 109 -6.29 15.40 1.65
N VAL A 110 -5.15 16.12 1.62
CA VAL A 110 -5.14 17.55 1.32
C VAL A 110 -5.19 17.75 -0.20
N LYS A 111 -6.07 18.63 -0.66
CA LYS A 111 -6.14 18.99 -2.09
C LYS A 111 -4.84 19.65 -2.54
N TYR A 112 -4.31 19.24 -3.69
CA TYR A 112 -3.14 19.84 -4.34
C TYR A 112 -3.23 19.62 -5.86
N GLY A 113 -2.35 20.30 -6.60
CA GLY A 113 -2.33 20.18 -8.05
C GLY A 113 -3.68 20.43 -8.73
N GLU A 114 -3.89 19.83 -9.88
CA GLU A 114 -5.15 19.87 -10.62
C GLU A 114 -6.05 18.69 -10.24
N ASN A 115 -6.95 18.89 -9.29
CA ASN A 115 -7.96 17.89 -8.87
C ASN A 115 -7.40 16.61 -8.22
N SER A 116 -6.24 16.68 -7.56
CA SER A 116 -5.69 15.59 -6.78
C SER A 116 -5.74 15.86 -5.29
N ARG A 117 -5.53 14.80 -4.50
CA ARG A 117 -5.34 14.87 -3.06
C ARG A 117 -4.10 14.10 -2.73
N ILE A 118 -3.19 14.75 -2.01
CA ILE A 118 -2.02 14.07 -1.46
C ILE A 118 -2.43 13.23 -0.25
N ASP A 119 -1.89 12.03 -0.14
CA ASP A 119 -2.21 11.14 0.96
C ASP A 119 -1.81 11.71 2.32
N ILE A 120 -0.60 12.28 2.41
CA ILE A 120 -0.07 12.88 3.64
C ILE A 120 0.69 14.17 3.28
N LEU A 121 0.41 15.24 4.00
CA LEU A 121 1.14 16.51 3.96
C LEU A 121 1.79 16.77 5.31
N LEU A 122 3.11 16.96 5.33
CA LEU A 122 3.84 17.46 6.48
C LEU A 122 4.15 18.94 6.27
N GLU A 123 4.05 19.73 7.34
CA GLU A 123 4.38 21.15 7.33
C GLU A 123 5.40 21.41 8.45
N ASN A 124 6.51 22.06 8.10
CA ASN A 124 7.52 22.53 9.02
C ASN A 124 7.95 23.94 8.61
N LYS A 125 7.58 24.97 9.41
CA LYS A 125 7.81 26.41 9.09
C LYS A 125 7.28 26.72 7.68
N ASN A 126 8.20 27.02 6.75
CA ASN A 126 7.88 27.38 5.37
C ASN A 126 8.02 26.23 4.38
N VAL A 127 8.40 25.02 4.84
CA VAL A 127 8.61 23.85 3.97
C VAL A 127 7.43 22.90 4.11
N LYS A 128 6.88 22.51 2.96
CA LYS A 128 5.85 21.46 2.87
C LYS A 128 6.47 20.19 2.29
N THR A 129 6.11 19.03 2.86
CA THR A 129 6.48 17.72 2.31
C THR A 129 5.22 16.98 1.86
N PHE A 130 5.12 16.75 0.57
CA PHE A 130 4.01 16.04 -0.08
C PHE A 130 4.37 14.57 -0.19
N ILE A 131 3.55 13.68 0.40
CA ILE A 131 3.83 12.25 0.45
C ILE A 131 2.66 11.49 -0.19
N GLU A 132 2.94 10.80 -1.28
CA GLU A 132 2.02 9.86 -1.93
C GLU A 132 2.39 8.43 -1.54
N VAL A 133 1.44 7.67 -1.01
CA VAL A 133 1.64 6.31 -0.52
C VAL A 133 1.12 5.29 -1.54
N LYS A 134 1.95 4.32 -1.90
CA LYS A 134 1.58 3.20 -2.77
C LYS A 134 1.63 1.88 -2.02
N ASN A 135 0.58 1.09 -2.18
CA ASN A 135 0.53 -0.27 -1.66
C ASN A 135 1.23 -1.23 -2.62
N CYS A 136 2.24 -1.96 -2.15
CA CYS A 136 3.00 -2.91 -2.95
C CYS A 136 2.84 -4.32 -2.39
N THR A 137 2.37 -5.25 -3.25
CA THR A 137 2.20 -6.66 -2.90
C THR A 137 2.73 -7.60 -3.97
N LEU A 138 2.99 -7.11 -5.19
CA LEU A 138 3.55 -7.92 -6.28
C LEU A 138 4.99 -8.29 -5.95
N LEU A 139 5.28 -9.59 -5.87
CA LEU A 139 6.61 -10.12 -5.63
C LEU A 139 6.98 -11.15 -6.69
N GLU A 140 8.15 -10.98 -7.27
CA GLU A 140 8.77 -11.94 -8.18
C GLU A 140 10.24 -12.14 -7.76
N LYS A 141 10.63 -13.38 -7.45
CA LYS A 141 12.02 -13.74 -7.06
C LYS A 141 12.61 -12.85 -5.96
N GLY A 142 11.80 -12.49 -4.95
CA GLY A 142 12.24 -11.66 -3.82
C GLY A 142 12.27 -10.14 -4.11
N ILE A 143 11.92 -9.71 -5.31
CA ILE A 143 11.83 -8.30 -5.68
C ILE A 143 10.36 -7.87 -5.62
N CYS A 144 10.07 -6.82 -4.88
CA CYS A 144 8.75 -6.21 -4.85
C CYS A 144 8.60 -5.20 -5.97
N TYR A 145 7.53 -5.31 -6.75
CA TYR A 145 7.28 -4.47 -7.91
C TYR A 145 6.04 -3.58 -7.73
N PHE A 146 6.09 -2.40 -8.33
CA PHE A 146 4.94 -1.52 -8.52
C PHE A 146 5.05 -0.80 -9.88
N PRO A 147 3.93 -0.63 -10.63
CA PRO A 147 2.57 -1.08 -10.32
C PRO A 147 2.32 -2.56 -10.68
N ASP A 148 1.24 -3.13 -10.18
CA ASP A 148 0.80 -4.49 -10.53
C ASP A 148 -0.14 -4.54 -11.74
N ALA A 149 -0.43 -3.38 -12.34
CA ALA A 149 -1.16 -3.15 -13.60
C ALA A 149 -0.87 -1.73 -14.09
N VAL A 150 -1.06 -1.46 -15.38
CA VAL A 150 -0.92 -0.12 -15.98
C VAL A 150 -1.75 0.91 -15.21
N THR A 151 -1.13 2.05 -14.85
CA THR A 151 -1.72 3.05 -13.95
C THR A 151 -1.55 4.50 -14.43
N SER A 152 -2.51 5.03 -15.15
CA SER A 152 -2.55 6.45 -15.54
C SER A 152 -2.64 7.39 -14.32
N ARG A 153 -3.33 6.97 -13.26
CA ARG A 153 -3.40 7.73 -12.01
C ARG A 153 -2.03 7.80 -11.31
N GLY A 154 -1.27 6.69 -11.31
CA GLY A 154 0.08 6.67 -10.75
C GLY A 154 1.01 7.62 -11.49
N LEU A 155 0.95 7.63 -12.82
CA LEU A 155 1.69 8.54 -13.68
C LEU A 155 1.37 10.02 -13.35
N LYS A 156 0.08 10.36 -13.26
CA LYS A 156 -0.36 11.72 -12.87
C LYS A 156 0.21 12.15 -11.52
N HIS A 157 0.20 11.27 -10.50
CA HIS A 157 0.73 11.60 -9.18
C HIS A 157 2.24 11.89 -9.22
N LEU A 158 3.02 11.16 -10.03
CA LEU A 158 4.46 11.44 -10.22
C LEU A 158 4.69 12.84 -10.82
N GLN A 159 3.90 13.21 -11.84
CA GLN A 159 3.98 14.52 -12.47
C GLN A 159 3.60 15.66 -11.50
N GLU A 160 2.58 15.44 -10.68
CA GLU A 160 2.16 16.42 -9.67
C GLU A 160 3.21 16.59 -8.57
N LEU A 161 3.84 15.50 -8.10
CA LEU A 161 4.95 15.56 -7.13
C LEU A 161 6.16 16.34 -7.70
N GLN A 162 6.52 16.13 -8.96
CA GLN A 162 7.58 16.91 -9.62
C GLN A 162 7.26 18.42 -9.65
N ARG A 163 6.00 18.80 -9.89
CA ARG A 163 5.57 20.21 -9.84
C ARG A 163 5.77 20.80 -8.44
N GLU A 164 5.49 20.04 -7.38
CA GLU A 164 5.73 20.51 -6.00
C GLU A 164 7.23 20.71 -5.73
N VAL A 165 8.10 19.85 -6.24
CA VAL A 165 9.56 20.06 -6.16
C VAL A 165 9.98 21.33 -6.86
N HIS A 166 9.49 21.60 -8.08
CA HIS A 166 9.78 22.83 -8.82
C HIS A 166 9.27 24.10 -8.11
N GLN A 167 8.27 23.98 -7.24
CA GLN A 167 7.77 25.08 -6.38
C GLN A 167 8.58 25.26 -5.08
N GLY A 168 9.65 24.48 -4.90
CA GLY A 168 10.50 24.53 -3.70
C GLY A 168 9.99 23.71 -2.53
N ASN A 169 8.97 22.87 -2.73
CA ASN A 169 8.50 21.92 -1.74
C ASN A 169 9.29 20.62 -1.79
N ARG A 170 9.22 19.82 -0.72
CA ARG A 170 9.70 18.44 -0.69
C ARG A 170 8.60 17.50 -1.16
N ALA A 171 8.93 16.50 -1.98
CA ALA A 171 7.97 15.51 -2.47
C ALA A 171 8.51 14.09 -2.34
N VAL A 172 7.67 13.17 -1.89
CA VAL A 172 8.04 11.79 -1.56
C VAL A 172 7.05 10.82 -2.17
N MET A 173 7.54 9.86 -2.94
CA MET A 173 6.81 8.67 -3.33
C MET A 173 7.14 7.55 -2.33
N PHE A 174 6.17 7.17 -1.51
CA PHE A 174 6.33 6.17 -0.45
C PHE A 174 5.71 4.83 -0.86
N TYR A 175 6.53 3.79 -1.02
CA TYR A 175 6.08 2.44 -1.32
C TYR A 175 6.02 1.61 -0.04
N LEU A 176 4.80 1.29 0.42
CA LEU A 176 4.60 0.37 1.52
C LEU A 176 4.45 -1.05 1.00
N ILE A 177 5.43 -1.89 1.31
CA ILE A 177 5.47 -3.30 0.94
C ILE A 177 4.79 -4.11 2.03
N GLN A 178 3.51 -4.48 1.82
CA GLN A 178 2.71 -5.21 2.83
C GLN A 178 3.02 -6.71 2.88
N ARG A 179 4.33 -7.05 2.89
CA ARG A 179 4.85 -8.42 3.00
C ARG A 179 6.28 -8.39 3.56
N MET A 180 6.77 -9.54 4.07
CA MET A 180 8.05 -9.64 4.80
C MET A 180 9.18 -10.29 3.99
N ASP A 181 8.92 -10.77 2.80
CA ASP A 181 9.84 -11.57 1.97
C ASP A 181 10.45 -10.80 0.79
N ALA A 182 10.26 -9.48 0.76
CA ALA A 182 10.91 -8.62 -0.22
C ALA A 182 12.33 -8.24 0.23
N THR A 183 13.29 -8.32 -0.69
CA THR A 183 14.69 -7.91 -0.47
C THR A 183 15.00 -6.54 -1.06
N ARG A 184 14.26 -6.12 -2.10
CA ARG A 184 14.36 -4.80 -2.72
C ARG A 184 13.07 -4.43 -3.45
N PHE A 185 12.96 -3.17 -3.80
CA PHE A 185 11.88 -2.61 -4.61
C PHE A 185 12.40 -2.22 -6.00
N GLU A 186 11.60 -2.47 -7.05
CA GLU A 186 11.86 -1.99 -8.41
C GLU A 186 10.53 -1.55 -9.07
N PRO A 187 10.55 -0.54 -9.97
CA PRO A 187 9.39 -0.26 -10.81
C PRO A 187 9.15 -1.43 -11.78
N ALA A 188 7.88 -1.74 -12.01
CA ALA A 188 7.46 -2.84 -12.86
C ALA A 188 7.53 -2.47 -14.35
N SER A 189 8.72 -2.26 -14.91
CA SER A 189 8.90 -1.87 -16.32
C SER A 189 8.31 -2.87 -17.31
N HIS A 190 8.24 -4.14 -16.95
CA HIS A 190 7.61 -5.21 -17.72
C HIS A 190 6.07 -5.17 -17.71
N ILE A 191 5.45 -4.34 -16.83
CA ILE A 191 3.99 -4.15 -16.73
C ILE A 191 3.59 -2.75 -17.20
N ASP A 192 4.30 -1.73 -16.72
CA ASP A 192 4.03 -0.33 -17.02
C ASP A 192 5.36 0.42 -17.26
N PRO A 193 5.93 0.33 -18.47
CA PRO A 193 7.17 1.01 -18.82
C PRO A 193 7.06 2.54 -18.69
N VAL A 194 5.88 3.11 -19.01
CA VAL A 194 5.65 4.55 -18.94
C VAL A 194 5.72 5.04 -17.50
N TYR A 195 5.11 4.32 -16.55
CA TYR A 195 5.24 4.64 -15.14
C TYR A 195 6.69 4.53 -14.65
N SER A 196 7.41 3.50 -15.11
CA SER A 196 8.79 3.25 -14.69
C SER A 196 9.75 4.35 -15.16
N GLU A 197 9.62 4.79 -16.40
CA GLU A 197 10.38 5.91 -16.96
C GLU A 197 10.05 7.22 -16.21
N GLU A 198 8.77 7.48 -15.95
CA GLU A 198 8.37 8.68 -15.22
C GLU A 198 8.85 8.67 -13.77
N LEU A 199 8.88 7.50 -13.11
CA LEU A 199 9.41 7.38 -11.75
C LEU A 199 10.91 7.72 -11.72
N LYS A 200 11.69 7.23 -12.70
CA LYS A 200 13.10 7.56 -12.83
C LYS A 200 13.30 9.04 -13.04
N LYS A 201 12.55 9.65 -13.97
CA LYS A 201 12.56 11.09 -14.24
C LYS A 201 12.17 11.89 -12.99
N ALA A 202 11.15 11.47 -12.26
CA ALA A 202 10.72 12.13 -11.03
C ALA A 202 11.83 12.10 -9.97
N TYR A 203 12.52 10.99 -9.83
CA TYR A 203 13.67 10.86 -8.93
C TYR A 203 14.83 11.78 -9.33
N GLU A 204 15.18 11.83 -10.61
CA GLU A 204 16.20 12.74 -11.16
C GLU A 204 15.83 14.23 -10.96
N ASN A 205 14.53 14.55 -10.95
CA ASN A 205 13.98 15.88 -10.69
C ASN A 205 13.78 16.18 -9.20
N GLY A 206 14.27 15.33 -8.28
CA GLY A 206 14.27 15.58 -6.83
C GLY A 206 13.08 15.03 -6.05
N VAL A 207 12.19 14.21 -6.65
CA VAL A 207 11.20 13.46 -5.91
C VAL A 207 11.90 12.31 -5.16
N GLU A 208 11.79 12.27 -3.85
CA GLU A 208 12.39 11.22 -3.04
C GLU A 208 11.60 9.91 -3.16
N ILE A 209 12.30 8.79 -3.13
CA ILE A 209 11.69 7.46 -3.12
C ILE A 209 12.01 6.80 -1.79
N LEU A 210 10.97 6.40 -1.07
CA LEU A 210 11.08 5.61 0.15
C LEU A 210 10.31 4.30 -0.04
N ALA A 211 10.96 3.18 0.19
CA ALA A 211 10.35 1.85 0.18
C ALA A 211 10.56 1.21 1.56
N TYR A 212 9.47 0.79 2.19
CA TYR A 212 9.49 0.18 3.52
C TYR A 212 8.68 -1.11 3.53
N ASP A 213 9.20 -2.14 4.16
CA ASP A 213 8.45 -3.36 4.47
C ASP A 213 7.75 -3.25 5.83
N VAL A 214 7.05 -4.31 6.19
CA VAL A 214 6.28 -4.40 7.42
C VAL A 214 6.63 -5.65 8.20
N ASN A 215 6.46 -5.59 9.53
CA ASN A 215 6.22 -6.75 10.36
C ASN A 215 4.71 -6.97 10.44
N ILE A 216 4.22 -8.13 10.00
CA ILE A 216 2.80 -8.43 9.90
C ILE A 216 2.51 -9.82 10.46
N ASP A 217 1.53 -9.90 11.34
CA ASP A 217 0.96 -11.14 11.88
C ASP A 217 -0.57 -11.05 11.95
N THR A 218 -1.24 -12.04 12.52
CA THR A 218 -2.70 -12.05 12.67
C THR A 218 -3.24 -11.16 13.78
N LYS A 219 -2.37 -10.47 14.54
CA LYS A 219 -2.73 -9.52 15.59
C LYS A 219 -2.51 -8.09 15.16
N ARG A 220 -1.44 -7.81 14.41
CA ARG A 220 -1.00 -6.43 14.09
C ARG A 220 -0.19 -6.36 12.81
N ILE A 221 -0.06 -5.11 12.33
CA ILE A 221 0.89 -4.71 11.29
C ILE A 221 1.66 -3.48 11.76
N ALA A 222 2.96 -3.46 11.53
CA ALA A 222 3.83 -2.35 11.87
C ALA A 222 4.84 -2.10 10.75
N ILE A 223 5.27 -0.85 10.55
CA ILE A 223 6.46 -0.53 9.75
C ILE A 223 7.67 -1.27 10.35
N ASN A 224 8.53 -1.81 9.50
CA ASN A 224 9.72 -2.55 9.92
C ASN A 224 10.99 -1.80 9.50
N ARG A 225 11.43 -1.93 8.26
CA ARG A 225 12.69 -1.36 7.78
C ARG A 225 12.56 -0.76 6.38
N SER A 226 13.48 0.14 6.05
CA SER A 226 13.65 0.57 4.67
C SER A 226 14.18 -0.59 3.82
N ILE A 227 13.70 -0.67 2.60
CA ILE A 227 14.11 -1.65 1.59
C ILE A 227 14.86 -0.91 0.49
N PRO A 228 16.04 -1.38 0.04
CA PRO A 228 16.73 -0.74 -1.06
C PRO A 228 15.87 -0.79 -2.33
N PHE A 229 16.00 0.23 -3.17
CA PHE A 229 15.33 0.28 -4.47
C PHE A 229 16.34 0.38 -5.61
N LYS A 230 15.91 -0.02 -6.80
CA LYS A 230 16.65 0.15 -8.05
C LYS A 230 15.68 0.67 -9.13
N LEU A 231 16.07 1.73 -9.86
CA LEU A 231 15.34 2.34 -10.97
C LEU A 231 15.92 1.92 -12.32
#